data_d600242bf2b046b2ec3529c94c485ad5
#
_entry.id   d600242bf2b046b2ec3529c94c485ad5
#
_cell.length_a   1.000
_cell.length_b   1.000
_cell.length_c   1.000
_cell.angle_alpha   90.00
_cell.angle_beta   90.00
_cell.angle_gamma   90.00
#
_symmetry.space_group_name_H-M   'P 1'
#
loop_
_entity.id
_entity.type
_entity.pdbx_description
1 polymer ?
#
loop_
_entity_poly.entity_id
_entity_poly.type
_entity_poly.pdbx_seq_one_letter_code
_entity_poly.pdbx_strand_id
1 'polypeptide(L)'
;LVDRVGLRQPLRDFAADHPVMGTCAGLIMLARELEGESGDDFGVRPLGLLDCRVRRNGFGRQIDSFTADVSLEGLDGSTDPFPAVFIRAPRIARVGPAAEVVATYGGEPVAVRQGSLLGLTFHPELTRNARIHRAFLAML
;
A
#
# COMPACT_ATOMS: atom_id res chain seq x y z
N LEU A 1 17.67 -5.27 -0.67
CA LEU A 1 18.18 -4.83 0.63
C LEU A 1 17.69 -5.72 1.77
N VAL A 2 16.38 -5.97 1.84
CA VAL A 2 15.78 -6.78 2.91
C VAL A 2 16.43 -8.16 3.00
N ASP A 3 16.61 -8.85 1.87
CA ASP A 3 17.25 -10.17 1.84
C ASP A 3 18.75 -10.09 2.15
N ARG A 4 19.42 -9.02 1.71
CA ARG A 4 20.84 -8.82 1.96
C ARG A 4 21.19 -8.66 3.42
N VAL A 5 20.32 -8.02 4.20
CA VAL A 5 20.55 -7.76 5.62
C VAL A 5 19.81 -8.75 6.53
N GLY A 6 19.20 -9.79 5.94
CA GLY A 6 18.53 -10.83 6.71
C GLY A 6 17.26 -10.41 7.42
N LEU A 7 16.55 -9.41 6.93
CA LEU A 7 15.34 -8.89 7.57
C LEU A 7 14.04 -9.56 7.13
N ARG A 8 14.08 -10.42 6.11
CA ARG A 8 12.85 -11.01 5.57
C ARG A 8 12.07 -11.78 6.63
N GLN A 9 12.69 -12.71 7.29
CA GLN A 9 12.00 -13.53 8.30
C GLN A 9 11.60 -12.71 9.53
N PRO A 10 12.47 -11.84 10.08
CA PRO A 10 12.05 -10.95 11.16
C PRO A 10 10.83 -10.08 10.82
N LEU A 11 10.76 -9.53 9.59
CA LEU A 11 9.61 -8.75 9.16
C LEU A 11 8.34 -9.60 9.07
N ARG A 12 8.44 -10.81 8.53
CA ARG A 12 7.30 -11.73 8.47
C ARG A 12 6.82 -12.13 9.86
N ASP A 13 7.74 -12.41 10.77
CA ASP A 13 7.41 -12.77 12.14
C ASP A 13 6.73 -11.61 12.87
N PHE A 14 7.26 -10.40 12.71
CA PHE A 14 6.67 -9.21 13.29
C PHE A 14 5.24 -8.98 12.76
N ALA A 15 5.05 -9.10 11.45
CA ALA A 15 3.76 -8.86 10.81
C ALA A 15 2.70 -9.88 11.21
N ALA A 16 3.10 -11.06 11.69
CA ALA A 16 2.16 -12.06 12.17
C ALA A 16 1.44 -11.62 13.44
N ASP A 17 2.10 -10.82 14.28
CA ASP A 17 1.60 -10.45 15.60
C ASP A 17 1.35 -8.95 15.79
N HIS A 18 1.79 -8.11 14.86
CA HIS A 18 1.76 -6.65 15.01
C HIS A 18 1.21 -5.98 13.75
N PRO A 19 0.53 -4.84 13.90
CA PRO A 19 0.13 -4.04 12.74
C PRO A 19 1.33 -3.52 11.94
N VAL A 20 1.20 -3.56 10.64
CA VAL A 20 2.22 -3.05 9.71
C VAL A 20 1.54 -2.21 8.63
N MET A 21 2.05 -1.02 8.40
CA MET A 21 1.60 -0.15 7.32
C MET A 21 2.72 -0.01 6.30
N GLY A 22 2.41 -0.34 5.05
CA GLY A 22 3.34 -0.16 3.93
C GLY A 22 2.84 0.90 2.97
N THR A 23 3.63 1.95 2.77
CA THR A 23 3.30 3.04 1.84
C THR A 23 4.21 2.98 0.63
N CYS A 24 3.66 3.13 -0.56
CA CYS A 24 4.40 3.15 -1.82
C CYS A 24 5.30 1.91 -1.97
N ALA A 25 6.61 2.04 -1.83
CA ALA A 25 7.53 0.91 -1.85
C ALA A 25 7.23 -0.12 -0.75
N GLY A 26 6.70 0.33 0.40
CA GLY A 26 6.26 -0.56 1.46
C GLY A 26 5.09 -1.44 1.06
N LEU A 27 4.15 -0.91 0.29
CA LEU A 27 3.07 -1.71 -0.30
C LEU A 27 3.63 -2.79 -1.22
N ILE A 28 4.60 -2.44 -2.06
CA ILE A 28 5.27 -3.40 -2.95
C ILE A 28 5.90 -4.53 -2.14
N MET A 29 6.54 -4.20 -1.01
CA MET A 29 7.15 -5.20 -0.14
C MET A 29 6.12 -6.12 0.52
N LEU A 30 4.94 -5.61 0.88
CA LEU A 30 3.91 -6.42 1.54
C LEU A 30 3.15 -7.31 0.58
N ALA A 31 3.06 -6.97 -0.70
CA ALA A 31 2.22 -7.65 -1.67
C ALA A 31 2.58 -9.11 -1.86
N ARG A 32 1.61 -9.92 -2.25
CA ARG A 32 1.83 -11.31 -2.67
C ARG A 32 2.44 -11.41 -4.03
N GLU A 33 2.00 -10.55 -4.96
CA GLU A 33 2.42 -10.63 -6.35
C GLU A 33 2.81 -9.24 -6.86
N LEU A 34 3.80 -9.23 -7.72
CA LEU A 34 4.18 -8.05 -8.48
C LEU A 34 3.91 -8.31 -9.94
N GLU A 35 3.38 -7.28 -10.63
CA GLU A 35 3.13 -7.30 -12.06
C GLU A 35 4.03 -6.25 -12.71
N GLY A 36 4.80 -6.66 -13.73
CA GLY A 36 5.67 -5.75 -14.44
C GLY A 36 6.04 -6.34 -15.80
N GLU A 37 6.65 -5.52 -16.64
CA GLU A 37 6.99 -5.91 -18.01
C GLU A 37 7.98 -7.07 -18.06
N SER A 38 8.79 -7.25 -17.05
CA SER A 38 9.78 -8.32 -17.00
C SER A 38 9.79 -9.10 -15.69
N GLY A 39 8.78 -8.94 -14.85
CA GLY A 39 8.53 -9.82 -13.69
C GLY A 39 9.58 -9.84 -12.59
N ASP A 40 10.80 -9.52 -12.89
CA ASP A 40 11.93 -9.56 -11.97
C ASP A 40 12.69 -8.24 -11.93
N ASP A 41 12.15 -7.24 -12.57
CA ASP A 41 12.76 -5.94 -12.63
C ASP A 41 12.99 -5.42 -11.23
N PHE A 42 14.21 -4.98 -10.98
CA PHE A 42 14.60 -4.34 -9.73
C PHE A 42 15.00 -5.30 -8.60
N GLY A 43 15.03 -6.60 -8.82
CA GLY A 43 15.42 -7.56 -7.80
C GLY A 43 14.56 -7.48 -6.55
N VAL A 44 13.32 -6.99 -6.67
CA VAL A 44 12.40 -6.92 -5.52
C VAL A 44 11.66 -8.23 -5.38
N ARG A 45 11.79 -8.82 -4.21
CA ARG A 45 11.05 -10.02 -3.84
C ARG A 45 10.09 -9.65 -2.71
N PRO A 46 8.77 -9.61 -2.97
CA PRO A 46 7.82 -9.20 -1.94
C PRO A 46 7.75 -10.22 -0.80
N LEU A 47 7.26 -9.75 0.35
CA LEU A 47 7.11 -10.61 1.53
C LEU A 47 5.95 -11.60 1.41
N GLY A 48 5.01 -11.36 0.51
CA GLY A 48 3.91 -12.26 0.26
C GLY A 48 2.84 -12.28 1.34
N LEU A 49 2.62 -11.16 2.03
CA LEU A 49 1.74 -11.08 3.18
C LEU A 49 0.35 -10.51 2.85
N LEU A 50 0.29 -9.51 1.98
CA LEU A 50 -0.94 -8.80 1.65
C LEU A 50 -1.50 -9.33 0.32
N ASP A 51 -2.74 -9.79 0.35
CA ASP A 51 -3.38 -10.46 -0.78
C ASP A 51 -3.77 -9.49 -1.88
N CYS A 52 -2.77 -8.98 -2.57
CA CYS A 52 -2.96 -8.11 -3.73
C CYS A 52 -1.82 -8.28 -4.73
N ARG A 53 -2.10 -7.87 -5.97
CA ARG A 53 -1.11 -7.77 -7.04
C ARG A 53 -0.85 -6.30 -7.30
N VAL A 54 0.40 -5.91 -7.30
CA VAL A 54 0.82 -4.53 -7.45
C VAL A 54 1.64 -4.38 -8.73
N ARG A 55 1.32 -3.32 -9.50
CA ARG A 55 2.07 -2.92 -10.67
C ARG A 55 2.91 -1.71 -10.33
N ARG A 56 4.21 -1.80 -10.59
CA ARG A 56 5.12 -0.69 -10.40
C ARG A 56 4.94 0.34 -11.52
N ASN A 57 5.05 1.64 -11.18
CA ASN A 57 4.87 2.74 -12.15
C ASN A 57 3.52 2.73 -12.87
N GLY A 58 2.45 2.41 -12.15
CA GLY A 58 1.13 2.16 -12.73
C GLY A 58 0.43 3.37 -13.35
N PHE A 59 0.85 4.60 -13.02
CA PHE A 59 0.20 5.82 -13.53
C PHE A 59 0.93 6.45 -14.72
N GLY A 60 1.90 5.74 -15.33
CA GLY A 60 2.60 6.17 -16.53
C GLY A 60 3.87 6.96 -16.24
N ARG A 61 4.69 7.09 -17.29
CA ARG A 61 6.04 7.68 -17.18
C ARG A 61 6.04 9.19 -17.01
N GLN A 62 4.95 9.85 -17.39
CA GLN A 62 4.91 11.31 -17.45
C GLN A 62 4.39 11.94 -16.16
N ILE A 63 3.84 11.15 -15.25
CA ILE A 63 3.27 11.65 -14.02
C ILE A 63 4.12 11.11 -12.87
N ASP A 64 5.11 11.90 -12.44
CA ASP A 64 5.97 11.52 -11.32
C ASP A 64 5.30 11.75 -9.98
N SER A 65 4.53 12.82 -9.84
CA SER A 65 3.83 13.13 -8.61
C SER A 65 2.59 13.97 -8.85
N PHE A 66 1.58 13.76 -8.01
CA PHE A 66 0.36 14.57 -8.01
C PHE A 66 -0.34 14.43 -6.67
N THR A 67 -1.23 15.38 -6.37
CA THR A 67 -2.10 15.33 -5.20
C THR A 67 -3.54 15.19 -5.69
N ALA A 68 -4.29 14.29 -5.06
CA ALA A 68 -5.68 14.08 -5.42
C ALA A 68 -6.49 13.69 -4.18
N ASP A 69 -7.77 14.02 -4.19
CA ASP A 69 -8.68 13.60 -3.13
C ASP A 69 -9.06 12.13 -3.31
N VAL A 70 -8.89 11.36 -2.25
CA VAL A 70 -9.30 9.94 -2.22
C VAL A 70 -10.38 9.73 -1.17
N SER A 71 -11.19 8.71 -1.37
CA SER A 71 -12.20 8.30 -0.39
C SER A 71 -11.56 7.34 0.61
N LEU A 72 -11.69 7.64 1.91
CA LEU A 72 -11.25 6.74 2.99
C LEU A 72 -12.44 6.07 3.68
N GLU A 73 -13.60 6.05 3.06
CA GLU A 73 -14.83 5.55 3.69
C GLU A 73 -14.67 4.12 4.22
N GLY A 74 -13.96 3.26 3.50
CA GLY A 74 -13.71 1.89 3.94
C GLY A 74 -12.71 1.78 5.09
N LEU A 75 -11.97 2.85 5.38
CA LEU A 75 -10.97 2.84 6.43
C LEU A 75 -11.51 3.42 7.74
N ASP A 76 -12.09 4.61 7.71
CA ASP A 76 -12.57 5.31 8.90
C ASP A 76 -14.06 5.66 8.88
N GLY A 77 -14.78 5.25 7.84
CA GLY A 77 -16.21 5.48 7.71
C GLY A 77 -16.60 6.90 7.35
N SER A 78 -15.66 7.82 7.22
CA SER A 78 -15.95 9.21 6.89
C SER A 78 -16.02 9.41 5.38
N THR A 79 -17.01 10.19 4.94
CA THR A 79 -17.13 10.57 3.53
C THR A 79 -16.28 11.78 3.16
N ASP A 80 -15.61 12.40 4.13
CA ASP A 80 -14.72 13.53 3.85
C ASP A 80 -13.55 13.06 2.98
N PRO A 81 -13.22 13.79 1.90
CA PRO A 81 -12.08 13.44 1.08
C PRO A 81 -10.76 13.58 1.83
N PHE A 82 -9.80 12.76 1.48
CA PHE A 82 -8.45 12.83 2.02
C PHE A 82 -7.49 13.29 0.92
N PRO A 83 -6.69 14.34 1.17
CA PRO A 83 -5.73 14.83 0.17
C PRO A 83 -4.50 13.91 0.12
N ALA A 84 -4.49 12.98 -0.81
CA ALA A 84 -3.43 12.01 -0.96
C ALA A 84 -2.33 12.51 -1.88
N VAL A 85 -1.08 12.31 -1.48
CA VAL A 85 0.10 12.65 -2.28
C VAL A 85 0.66 11.38 -2.91
N PHE A 86 0.64 11.34 -4.23
CA PHE A 86 1.16 10.22 -5.02
C PHE A 86 2.51 10.62 -5.62
N ILE A 87 3.54 9.83 -5.35
CA ILE A 87 4.88 10.04 -5.91
C ILE A 87 5.33 8.74 -6.54
N ARG A 88 5.40 8.70 -7.87
CA ARG A 88 5.74 7.49 -8.62
C ARG A 88 4.99 6.27 -8.08
N ALA A 89 3.71 6.48 -7.82
CA ALA A 89 2.91 5.53 -7.06
C ALA A 89 2.75 4.21 -7.83
N PRO A 90 2.84 3.08 -7.14
CA PRO A 90 2.44 1.81 -7.71
C PRO A 90 0.93 1.79 -7.89
N ARG A 91 0.44 0.84 -8.64
CA ARG A 91 -1.00 0.63 -8.84
C ARG A 91 -1.38 -0.74 -8.30
N ILE A 92 -2.50 -0.80 -7.61
CA ILE A 92 -3.05 -2.08 -7.16
C ILE A 92 -3.85 -2.65 -8.34
N ALA A 93 -3.28 -3.65 -9.00
CA ALA A 93 -3.88 -4.25 -10.20
C ALA A 93 -4.97 -5.26 -9.85
N ARG A 94 -4.86 -5.89 -8.67
CA ARG A 94 -5.83 -6.89 -8.22
C ARG A 94 -5.83 -6.97 -6.69
N VAL A 95 -7.03 -7.14 -6.12
CA VAL A 95 -7.20 -7.40 -4.68
C VAL A 95 -7.83 -8.79 -4.55
N GLY A 96 -7.16 -9.66 -3.80
CA GLY A 96 -7.66 -11.01 -3.56
C GLY A 96 -8.72 -11.05 -2.45
N PRO A 97 -9.32 -12.22 -2.23
CA PRO A 97 -10.45 -12.35 -1.29
C PRO A 97 -10.06 -12.16 0.18
N ALA A 98 -8.78 -12.32 0.53
CA ALA A 98 -8.33 -12.15 1.91
C ALA A 98 -8.14 -10.68 2.31
N ALA A 99 -8.10 -9.77 1.35
CA ALA A 99 -7.90 -8.34 1.59
C ALA A 99 -9.16 -7.55 1.22
N GLU A 100 -9.31 -6.36 1.80
CA GLU A 100 -10.42 -5.46 1.47
C GLU A 100 -9.90 -4.11 1.02
N VAL A 101 -10.60 -3.50 0.08
CA VAL A 101 -10.31 -2.14 -0.38
C VAL A 101 -10.85 -1.17 0.66
N VAL A 102 -9.99 -0.30 1.18
CA VAL A 102 -10.37 0.68 2.21
C VAL A 102 -10.27 2.12 1.74
N ALA A 103 -9.62 2.36 0.61
CA ALA A 103 -9.56 3.68 -0.01
C ALA A 103 -9.56 3.55 -1.53
N THR A 104 -10.22 4.49 -2.20
CA THR A 104 -10.34 4.52 -3.65
C THR A 104 -10.04 5.91 -4.21
N TYR A 105 -9.53 5.91 -5.43
CA TYR A 105 -9.36 7.12 -6.24
C TYR A 105 -9.88 6.83 -7.64
N GLY A 106 -10.89 7.60 -8.06
CA GLY A 106 -11.52 7.38 -9.36
C GLY A 106 -12.09 5.97 -9.52
N GLY A 107 -12.57 5.37 -8.42
CA GLY A 107 -13.09 3.99 -8.43
C GLY A 107 -12.02 2.91 -8.34
N GLU A 108 -10.74 3.27 -8.38
CA GLU A 108 -9.65 2.30 -8.29
C GLU A 108 -9.15 2.16 -6.85
N PRO A 109 -8.73 0.96 -6.43
CA PRO A 109 -8.18 0.78 -5.10
C PRO A 109 -6.83 1.49 -4.97
N VAL A 110 -6.67 2.26 -3.90
CA VAL A 110 -5.41 2.92 -3.55
C VAL A 110 -4.95 2.57 -2.14
N ALA A 111 -5.78 1.88 -1.37
CA ALA A 111 -5.40 1.29 -0.09
C ALA A 111 -6.17 0.02 0.15
N VAL A 112 -5.49 -0.96 0.72
CA VAL A 112 -6.07 -2.27 1.07
C VAL A 112 -5.66 -2.65 2.49
N ARG A 113 -6.54 -3.37 3.16
CA ARG A 113 -6.31 -3.89 4.51
C ARG A 113 -6.54 -5.39 4.53
N GLN A 114 -5.70 -6.08 5.28
CA GLN A 114 -5.86 -7.50 5.55
C GLN A 114 -5.44 -7.76 7.00
N GLY A 115 -6.44 -8.00 7.87
CA GLY A 115 -6.17 -8.10 9.29
C GLY A 115 -5.54 -6.81 9.81
N SER A 116 -4.33 -6.89 10.35
CA SER A 116 -3.58 -5.74 10.85
C SER A 116 -2.55 -5.20 9.84
N LEU A 117 -2.62 -5.63 8.58
CA LEU A 117 -1.80 -5.11 7.50
C LEU A 117 -2.55 -4.03 6.73
N LEU A 118 -1.91 -2.90 6.48
CA LEU A 118 -2.46 -1.79 5.71
C LEU A 118 -1.46 -1.39 4.63
N GLY A 119 -1.87 -1.47 3.38
CA GLY A 119 -1.05 -1.10 2.23
C GLY A 119 -1.64 0.09 1.48
N LEU A 120 -0.81 1.08 1.17
CA LEU A 120 -1.20 2.33 0.54
C LEU A 120 -0.32 2.61 -0.68
N THR A 121 -0.92 3.08 -1.77
CA THR A 121 -0.14 3.47 -2.95
C THR A 121 0.46 4.86 -2.81
N PHE A 122 -0.05 5.68 -1.90
CA PHE A 122 0.33 7.08 -1.71
C PHE A 122 1.06 7.30 -0.38
N HIS A 123 1.47 8.53 -0.14
CA HIS A 123 2.27 8.93 1.02
C HIS A 123 1.44 9.74 2.01
N PRO A 124 0.79 9.12 3.01
CA PRO A 124 -0.02 9.86 3.99
C PRO A 124 0.82 10.76 4.89
N GLU A 125 2.11 10.46 5.04
CA GLU A 125 3.02 11.25 5.86
C GLU A 125 3.33 12.63 5.25
N LEU A 126 3.04 12.84 3.97
CA LEU A 126 3.29 14.10 3.28
C LEU A 126 2.11 15.07 3.35
N THR A 127 1.09 14.75 4.12
CA THR A 127 -0.02 15.65 4.40
C THR A 127 -0.09 15.95 5.88
N ARG A 128 -0.80 17.03 6.25
CA ARG A 128 -1.06 17.37 7.66
C ARG A 128 -2.28 16.64 8.22
N ASN A 129 -3.00 15.89 7.38
CA ASN A 129 -4.19 15.15 7.79
C ASN A 129 -3.78 13.80 8.38
N ALA A 130 -4.04 13.60 9.65
CA ALA A 130 -3.61 12.41 10.39
C ALA A 130 -4.62 11.27 10.38
N ARG A 131 -5.67 11.32 9.54
CA ARG A 131 -6.74 10.31 9.55
C ARG A 131 -6.23 8.89 9.34
N ILE A 132 -5.30 8.69 8.40
CA ILE A 132 -4.75 7.36 8.11
C ILE A 132 -3.91 6.87 9.29
N HIS A 133 -3.06 7.72 9.83
CA HIS A 133 -2.24 7.36 10.99
C HIS A 133 -3.09 7.03 12.21
N ARG A 134 -4.17 7.77 12.44
CA ARG A 134 -5.11 7.45 13.53
C ARG A 134 -5.79 6.11 13.32
N ALA A 135 -6.23 5.84 12.09
CA ALA A 135 -6.86 4.55 11.77
C ALA A 135 -5.87 3.40 11.96
N PHE A 136 -4.62 3.59 11.57
CA PHE A 136 -3.58 2.59 11.76
C PHE A 136 -3.30 2.35 13.25
N LEU A 137 -3.17 3.42 14.04
CA LEU A 137 -2.95 3.30 15.48
C LEU A 137 -4.11 2.61 16.19
N ALA A 138 -5.33 2.75 15.69
CA ALA A 138 -6.48 2.04 16.22
C ALA A 138 -6.45 0.53 15.97
N MET A 139 -5.55 0.06 15.10
CA MET A 139 -5.35 -1.37 14.86
C MET A 139 -4.40 -2.03 15.87
N LEU A 140 -3.73 -1.24 16.69
CA LEU A 140 -2.78 -1.73 17.69
C LEU A 140 -3.46 -2.53 18.81
#